data_03a7f700f6b0757e7f28fb009631ca12
#
_entry.id   03a7f700f6b0757e7f28fb009631ca12
#
_cell.length_a   1.000
_cell.length_b   1.000
_cell.length_c   1.000
_cell.angle_alpha   90.00
_cell.angle_beta   90.00
_cell.angle_gamma   90.00
#
_symmetry.space_group_name_H-M   'P 1'
#
loop_
_entity.id
_entity.type
_entity.pdbx_description
1 polymer ?
#
loop_
_entity_poly.entity_id
_entity_poly.type
_entity_poly.pdbx_seq_one_letter_code
_entity_poly.pdbx_strand_id
1 'polypeptide(L)'
;MDREERPDVDSIYMQAVQALGQQGGWPLNVFLTPGGLPVYGGTYFPPERRHNLPSFLDVLQFLIKTWKNEQEKVTKQTKAIVDYIRQSSTREKRNTDLDDLSFDGEEKTQKLFENHYDKLNHGFQFQSNNKFPPSMGLSLLLRHHHRTGNANSLIITENTLKAMKFGGIYDQIGGGLSRYSTDYKWLVPHFEKMLYDNALFTTALIETYQVNRKEEFAGFANDLLQYIDRDMTSKDGAFFSAEDADSEGVEGKFYVWSKEEIEKILGRKTASVAIPFYNVTQKGNFEGKNILHIKRNSETVAKEIGMNHGDFLKELQSAREK
;
A
#
# COMPACT_ATOMS: atom_id res chain seq x y z
N MET A 1 1.59 -22.19 7.45
CA MET A 1 0.55 -22.38 6.41
C MET A 1 0.59 -21.15 5.53
N ASP A 2 0.72 -21.34 4.25
CA ASP A 2 0.70 -20.26 3.27
C ASP A 2 -0.76 -19.89 2.94
N ARG A 3 -1.11 -18.60 3.07
CA ARG A 3 -2.46 -18.11 2.79
C ARG A 3 -2.74 -18.04 1.28
N GLU A 4 -1.73 -17.96 0.46
CA GLU A 4 -1.90 -17.95 -1.00
C GLU A 4 -2.29 -19.35 -1.51
N GLU A 5 -1.79 -20.41 -0.85
CA GLU A 5 -2.18 -21.80 -1.14
C GLU A 5 -3.49 -22.22 -0.45
N ARG A 6 -3.75 -21.73 0.76
CA ARG A 6 -4.90 -22.10 1.58
C ARG A 6 -5.67 -20.89 2.13
N PRO A 7 -6.22 -20.02 1.27
CA PRO A 7 -7.01 -18.86 1.67
C PRO A 7 -8.27 -19.22 2.44
N ASP A 8 -8.82 -20.40 2.20
CA ASP A 8 -9.96 -20.95 2.93
C ASP A 8 -9.69 -21.11 4.43
N VAL A 9 -8.51 -21.67 4.76
CA VAL A 9 -8.09 -21.87 6.15
C VAL A 9 -7.71 -20.54 6.81
N ASP A 10 -6.98 -19.67 6.10
CA ASP A 10 -6.64 -18.33 6.58
C ASP A 10 -7.89 -17.53 6.94
N SER A 11 -8.87 -17.49 6.07
CA SER A 11 -10.13 -16.76 6.30
C SER A 11 -10.89 -17.25 7.54
N ILE A 12 -10.94 -18.57 7.77
CA ILE A 12 -11.61 -19.14 8.95
C ILE A 12 -10.92 -18.70 10.25
N TYR A 13 -9.58 -18.81 10.31
CA TYR A 13 -8.86 -18.44 11.53
C TYR A 13 -8.73 -16.93 11.72
N MET A 14 -8.73 -16.13 10.66
CA MET A 14 -8.87 -14.68 10.74
C MET A 14 -10.18 -14.27 11.41
N GLN A 15 -11.31 -14.86 10.98
CA GLN A 15 -12.61 -14.63 11.60
C GLN A 15 -12.63 -15.09 13.07
N ALA A 16 -11.96 -16.20 13.38
CA ALA A 16 -11.85 -16.68 14.76
C ALA A 16 -11.08 -15.70 15.66
N VAL A 17 -9.96 -15.16 15.21
CA VAL A 17 -9.17 -14.17 15.96
C VAL A 17 -9.98 -12.89 16.18
N GLN A 18 -10.71 -12.43 15.17
CA GLN A 18 -11.62 -11.28 15.31
C GLN A 18 -12.76 -11.55 16.29
N ALA A 19 -13.35 -12.76 16.26
CA ALA A 19 -14.39 -13.17 17.21
C ALA A 19 -13.88 -13.29 18.66
N LEU A 20 -12.57 -13.52 18.85
CA LEU A 20 -11.89 -13.46 20.14
C LEU A 20 -11.63 -12.02 20.62
N GLY A 21 -12.06 -11.01 19.88
CA GLY A 21 -11.87 -9.60 20.19
C GLY A 21 -10.45 -9.08 19.92
N GLN A 22 -9.65 -9.82 19.15
CA GLN A 22 -8.31 -9.41 18.74
C GLN A 22 -8.34 -8.73 17.37
N GLN A 23 -7.38 -7.85 17.15
CA GLN A 23 -7.20 -7.23 15.84
C GLN A 23 -6.62 -8.27 14.87
N GLY A 24 -7.26 -8.44 13.71
CA GLY A 24 -6.77 -9.31 12.65
C GLY A 24 -5.63 -8.66 11.87
N GLY A 25 -4.82 -9.47 11.19
CA GLY A 25 -3.70 -9.04 10.36
C GLY A 25 -2.69 -10.17 10.13
N TRP A 26 -1.65 -9.89 9.39
CA TRP A 26 -0.58 -10.87 9.13
C TRP A 26 0.76 -10.32 9.64
N PRO A 27 1.66 -11.24 10.11
CA PRO A 27 1.46 -12.70 10.20
C PRO A 27 0.38 -13.06 11.22
N LEU A 28 -0.48 -14.03 10.89
CA LEU A 28 -1.53 -14.50 11.79
C LEU A 28 -1.06 -15.71 12.59
N ASN A 29 -1.02 -15.56 13.91
CA ASN A 29 -0.68 -16.63 14.84
C ASN A 29 -1.92 -17.08 15.57
N VAL A 30 -2.26 -18.38 15.50
CA VAL A 30 -3.44 -18.93 16.15
C VAL A 30 -3.07 -20.19 16.93
N PHE A 31 -3.46 -20.21 18.21
CA PHE A 31 -3.31 -21.39 19.08
C PHE A 31 -4.59 -22.20 19.05
N LEU A 32 -4.45 -23.50 18.79
CA LEU A 32 -5.55 -24.38 18.55
C LEU A 32 -5.59 -25.50 19.59
N THR A 33 -6.79 -26.05 19.82
CA THR A 33 -6.91 -27.37 20.47
C THR A 33 -6.38 -28.46 19.54
N PRO A 34 -6.13 -29.67 20.03
CA PRO A 34 -5.77 -30.81 19.17
C PRO A 34 -6.81 -31.11 18.06
N GLY A 35 -8.04 -30.70 18.24
CA GLY A 35 -9.12 -30.82 17.25
C GLY A 35 -9.25 -29.63 16.31
N GLY A 36 -8.29 -28.71 16.29
CA GLY A 36 -8.27 -27.55 15.38
C GLY A 36 -9.17 -26.38 15.79
N LEU A 37 -9.74 -26.38 17.01
CA LEU A 37 -10.60 -25.28 17.48
C LEU A 37 -9.76 -24.11 18.00
N PRO A 38 -10.06 -22.85 17.64
CA PRO A 38 -9.27 -21.68 18.02
C PRO A 38 -9.43 -21.35 19.51
N VAL A 39 -8.30 -21.24 20.23
CA VAL A 39 -8.24 -20.92 21.67
C VAL A 39 -7.83 -19.47 21.88
N TYR A 40 -6.81 -19.02 21.15
CA TYR A 40 -6.23 -17.69 21.25
C TYR A 40 -5.53 -17.35 19.94
N GLY A 41 -5.33 -16.05 19.64
CA GLY A 41 -4.61 -15.62 18.46
C GLY A 41 -4.19 -14.17 18.52
N GLY A 42 -3.38 -13.78 17.57
CA GLY A 42 -2.90 -12.42 17.38
C GLY A 42 -1.92 -12.34 16.23
N THR A 43 -1.45 -11.14 15.93
CA THR A 43 -0.56 -10.89 14.78
C THR A 43 0.91 -10.91 15.17
N TYR A 44 1.25 -10.23 16.25
CA TYR A 44 2.62 -10.08 16.71
C TYR A 44 2.75 -10.34 18.20
N PHE A 45 3.74 -11.12 18.58
CA PHE A 45 4.12 -11.38 19.95
C PHE A 45 5.63 -11.05 20.11
N PRO A 46 6.00 -10.02 20.92
CA PRO A 46 7.40 -9.65 21.11
C PRO A 46 8.14 -10.76 21.87
N PRO A 47 9.48 -10.88 21.70
CA PRO A 47 10.30 -11.81 22.47
C PRO A 47 10.32 -11.48 23.99
N GLU A 48 10.22 -10.19 24.30
CA GLU A 48 10.12 -9.67 25.67
C GLU A 48 8.93 -8.70 25.79
N ARG A 49 8.39 -8.56 27.00
CA ARG A 49 7.28 -7.62 27.26
C ARG A 49 7.65 -6.20 26.85
N ARG A 50 6.86 -5.59 25.97
CA ARG A 50 6.98 -4.17 25.62
C ARG A 50 5.67 -3.57 25.09
N HIS A 51 5.51 -2.26 25.27
CA HIS A 51 4.33 -1.52 24.80
C HIS A 51 2.98 -2.13 25.27
N ASN A 52 2.93 -2.61 26.52
CA ASN A 52 1.79 -3.32 27.11
C ASN A 52 1.40 -4.64 26.43
N LEU A 53 2.24 -5.16 25.53
CA LEU A 53 2.04 -6.48 24.93
C LEU A 53 2.77 -7.55 25.73
N PRO A 54 2.13 -8.72 25.98
CA PRO A 54 2.78 -9.86 26.59
C PRO A 54 3.83 -10.43 25.64
N SER A 55 4.91 -11.00 26.18
CA SER A 55 5.86 -11.74 25.36
C SER A 55 5.26 -13.04 24.84
N PHE A 56 5.85 -13.59 23.79
CA PHE A 56 5.44 -14.89 23.28
C PHE A 56 5.50 -16.00 24.36
N LEU A 57 6.52 -15.95 25.20
CA LEU A 57 6.67 -16.89 26.31
C LEU A 57 5.55 -16.73 27.38
N ASP A 58 5.16 -15.50 27.71
CA ASP A 58 4.02 -15.26 28.61
C ASP A 58 2.73 -15.87 28.09
N VAL A 59 2.47 -15.70 26.78
CA VAL A 59 1.29 -16.28 26.11
C VAL A 59 1.31 -17.79 26.18
N LEU A 60 2.46 -18.44 25.88
CA LEU A 60 2.60 -19.89 25.98
C LEU A 60 2.35 -20.38 27.42
N GLN A 61 2.95 -19.75 28.41
CA GLN A 61 2.78 -20.13 29.82
C GLN A 61 1.32 -19.97 30.27
N PHE A 62 0.69 -18.88 29.88
CA PHE A 62 -0.75 -18.65 30.12
C PHE A 62 -1.60 -19.77 29.51
N LEU A 63 -1.39 -20.09 28.25
CA LEU A 63 -2.15 -21.11 27.54
C LEU A 63 -1.95 -22.51 28.13
N ILE A 64 -0.71 -22.86 28.48
CA ILE A 64 -0.41 -24.13 29.14
C ILE A 64 -1.14 -24.26 30.49
N LYS A 65 -1.09 -23.19 31.30
CA LYS A 65 -1.78 -23.17 32.60
C LYS A 65 -3.31 -23.28 32.44
N THR A 66 -3.88 -22.50 31.51
CA THR A 66 -5.31 -22.49 31.22
C THR A 66 -5.77 -23.84 30.71
N TRP A 67 -5.03 -24.42 29.75
CA TRP A 67 -5.36 -25.76 29.22
C TRP A 67 -5.33 -26.84 30.29
N LYS A 68 -4.33 -26.82 31.20
CA LYS A 68 -4.23 -27.82 32.28
C LYS A 68 -5.33 -27.69 33.33
N ASN A 69 -5.75 -26.48 33.64
CA ASN A 69 -6.62 -26.21 34.79
C ASN A 69 -8.10 -25.97 34.41
N GLU A 70 -8.37 -25.52 33.16
CA GLU A 70 -9.70 -25.05 32.72
C GLU A 70 -10.10 -25.63 31.35
N GLN A 71 -9.66 -26.85 31.03
CA GLN A 71 -9.86 -27.45 29.71
C GLN A 71 -11.32 -27.50 29.24
N GLU A 72 -12.26 -27.81 30.14
CA GLU A 72 -13.70 -27.82 29.81
C GLU A 72 -14.23 -26.45 29.44
N LYS A 73 -13.80 -25.45 30.18
CA LYS A 73 -14.19 -24.03 29.92
C LYS A 73 -13.66 -23.57 28.59
N VAL A 74 -12.38 -23.85 28.29
CA VAL A 74 -11.75 -23.55 26.98
C VAL A 74 -12.52 -24.25 25.85
N THR A 75 -12.80 -25.54 26.01
CA THR A 75 -13.55 -26.31 25.00
C THR A 75 -14.95 -25.74 24.75
N LYS A 76 -15.64 -25.28 25.79
CA LYS A 76 -16.96 -24.64 25.64
C LYS A 76 -16.88 -23.30 24.91
N GLN A 77 -15.89 -22.47 25.25
CA GLN A 77 -15.67 -21.17 24.60
C GLN A 77 -15.30 -21.32 23.12
N THR A 78 -14.38 -22.24 22.80
CA THR A 78 -13.98 -22.49 21.41
C THR A 78 -15.12 -23.01 20.55
N LYS A 79 -16.00 -23.86 21.09
CA LYS A 79 -17.22 -24.31 20.38
C LYS A 79 -18.14 -23.13 20.07
N ALA A 80 -18.37 -22.24 21.02
CA ALA A 80 -19.21 -21.05 20.81
C ALA A 80 -18.65 -20.14 19.68
N ILE A 81 -17.34 -19.98 19.59
CA ILE A 81 -16.68 -19.24 18.51
C ILE A 81 -16.92 -19.92 17.15
N VAL A 82 -16.75 -21.23 17.08
CA VAL A 82 -17.00 -21.99 15.85
C VAL A 82 -18.46 -21.88 15.43
N ASP A 83 -19.40 -21.99 16.37
CA ASP A 83 -20.82 -21.86 16.07
C ASP A 83 -21.17 -20.44 15.58
N TYR A 84 -20.57 -19.40 16.16
CA TYR A 84 -20.69 -18.02 15.68
C TYR A 84 -20.18 -17.88 14.25
N ILE A 85 -18.99 -18.41 13.94
CA ILE A 85 -18.41 -18.37 12.59
C ILE A 85 -19.30 -19.11 11.60
N ARG A 86 -19.81 -20.28 11.96
CA ARG A 86 -20.74 -21.06 11.10
C ARG A 86 -22.02 -20.27 10.81
N GLN A 87 -22.60 -19.64 11.81
CA GLN A 87 -23.80 -18.82 11.63
C GLN A 87 -23.54 -17.58 10.76
N SER A 88 -22.41 -16.91 10.96
CA SER A 88 -22.03 -15.75 10.14
C SER A 88 -21.66 -16.12 8.70
N SER A 89 -21.19 -17.34 8.48
CA SER A 89 -20.83 -17.87 7.15
C SER A 89 -22.02 -18.43 6.37
N THR A 90 -23.14 -18.76 7.04
CA THR A 90 -24.40 -19.10 6.39
C THR A 90 -25.08 -17.83 5.90
N ARG A 91 -24.52 -17.19 4.87
CA ARG A 91 -25.28 -16.20 4.10
C ARG A 91 -26.50 -16.90 3.54
N GLU A 92 -27.69 -16.38 3.86
CA GLU A 92 -28.90 -16.73 3.09
C GLU A 92 -28.52 -16.66 1.60
N LYS A 93 -28.70 -17.77 0.90
CA LYS A 93 -28.69 -17.76 -0.56
C LYS A 93 -29.84 -16.85 -0.98
N ARG A 94 -29.54 -15.56 -1.18
CA ARG A 94 -30.47 -14.73 -1.93
C ARG A 94 -30.55 -15.35 -3.31
N ASN A 95 -31.68 -15.95 -3.64
CA ASN A 95 -32.03 -16.18 -5.03
C ASN A 95 -32.21 -14.79 -5.65
N THR A 96 -31.12 -14.19 -6.12
CA THR A 96 -31.19 -13.01 -6.98
C THR A 96 -31.46 -13.55 -8.39
N ASP A 97 -32.63 -13.29 -8.91
CA ASP A 97 -32.87 -13.42 -10.33
C ASP A 97 -31.88 -12.52 -11.07
N LEU A 98 -31.37 -13.00 -12.21
CA LEU A 98 -30.44 -12.21 -13.03
C LEU A 98 -31.07 -10.87 -13.47
N ASP A 99 -32.40 -10.78 -13.47
CA ASP A 99 -33.15 -9.55 -13.77
C ASP A 99 -33.05 -8.49 -12.64
N ASP A 100 -32.57 -8.86 -11.44
CA ASP A 100 -32.33 -7.93 -10.31
C ASP A 100 -30.91 -7.32 -10.32
N LEU A 101 -30.10 -7.57 -11.35
CA LEU A 101 -28.78 -6.93 -11.51
C LEU A 101 -28.97 -5.44 -11.80
N SER A 102 -28.69 -4.61 -10.80
CA SER A 102 -28.69 -3.15 -10.92
C SER A 102 -27.31 -2.55 -10.66
N PHE A 103 -27.11 -1.31 -11.08
CA PHE A 103 -25.89 -0.54 -10.78
C PHE A 103 -25.89 0.06 -9.36
N ASP A 104 -26.85 -0.30 -8.50
CA ASP A 104 -26.94 0.23 -7.12
C ASP A 104 -25.69 -0.07 -6.30
N GLY A 105 -25.04 -1.23 -6.51
CA GLY A 105 -23.78 -1.58 -5.87
C GLY A 105 -22.65 -0.66 -6.27
N GLU A 106 -22.56 -0.32 -7.55
CA GLU A 106 -21.57 0.63 -8.08
C GLU A 106 -21.78 2.03 -7.50
N GLU A 107 -23.01 2.53 -7.50
CA GLU A 107 -23.34 3.85 -6.96
C GLU A 107 -23.09 3.96 -5.46
N LYS A 108 -23.45 2.93 -4.69
CA LYS A 108 -23.14 2.86 -3.25
C LYS A 108 -21.64 2.87 -2.99
N THR A 109 -20.88 2.12 -3.80
CA THR A 109 -19.42 2.07 -3.70
C THR A 109 -18.78 3.39 -4.10
N GLN A 110 -19.24 4.04 -5.15
CA GLN A 110 -18.79 5.37 -5.57
C GLN A 110 -19.01 6.39 -4.44
N LYS A 111 -20.20 6.42 -3.83
CA LYS A 111 -20.49 7.29 -2.68
C LYS A 111 -19.62 6.98 -1.47
N LEU A 112 -19.32 5.70 -1.22
CA LEU A 112 -18.40 5.29 -0.17
C LEU A 112 -17.00 5.87 -0.40
N PHE A 113 -16.45 5.76 -1.61
CA PHE A 113 -15.16 6.36 -1.97
C PHE A 113 -15.20 7.88 -1.85
N GLU A 114 -16.25 8.53 -2.32
CA GLU A 114 -16.40 9.99 -2.23
C GLU A 114 -16.42 10.49 -0.77
N ASN A 115 -17.12 9.77 0.13
CA ASN A 115 -17.19 10.09 1.55
C ASN A 115 -15.87 9.86 2.30
N HIS A 116 -15.03 8.94 1.84
CA HIS A 116 -13.73 8.65 2.45
C HIS A 116 -12.55 9.32 1.73
N TYR A 117 -12.83 10.13 0.72
CA TYR A 117 -11.80 10.83 -0.03
C TYR A 117 -11.10 11.88 0.82
N ASP A 118 -9.78 11.75 0.94
CA ASP A 118 -8.91 12.74 1.57
C ASP A 118 -8.71 13.93 0.61
N LYS A 119 -9.41 15.01 0.84
CA LYS A 119 -9.35 16.22 -0.03
C LYS A 119 -8.00 16.94 0.04
N LEU A 120 -7.21 16.73 1.09
CA LEU A 120 -5.93 17.40 1.30
C LEU A 120 -4.76 16.62 0.70
N ASN A 121 -4.70 15.32 0.97
CA ASN A 121 -3.58 14.47 0.56
C ASN A 121 -3.97 13.48 -0.54
N HIS A 122 -5.21 13.50 -0.96
CA HIS A 122 -5.81 12.61 -1.96
C HIS A 122 -5.77 11.12 -1.57
N GLY A 123 -6.43 10.27 -2.35
CA GLY A 123 -6.67 8.88 -1.97
C GLY A 123 -7.76 8.74 -0.91
N PHE A 124 -7.87 7.58 -0.29
CA PHE A 124 -8.96 7.27 0.61
C PHE A 124 -8.45 7.00 2.02
N GLN A 125 -9.19 7.50 3.00
CA GLN A 125 -8.87 7.35 4.41
C GLN A 125 -9.96 6.51 5.07
N PHE A 126 -9.60 5.28 5.43
CA PHE A 126 -10.43 4.38 6.21
C PHE A 126 -9.99 4.41 7.68
N GLN A 127 -10.05 3.30 8.39
CA GLN A 127 -9.77 3.25 9.83
C GLN A 127 -8.27 3.15 10.20
N SER A 128 -7.38 3.11 9.22
CA SER A 128 -5.93 2.96 9.41
C SER A 128 -5.18 4.23 9.03
N ASN A 129 -4.02 4.48 9.67
CA ASN A 129 -3.08 5.52 9.22
C ASN A 129 -2.37 5.13 7.91
N ASN A 130 -2.30 3.84 7.61
CA ASN A 130 -1.71 3.35 6.37
C ASN A 130 -2.64 3.61 5.19
N LYS A 131 -2.07 4.10 4.09
CA LYS A 131 -2.76 4.25 2.81
C LYS A 131 -2.25 3.24 1.79
N PHE A 132 -3.15 2.40 1.30
CA PHE A 132 -2.86 1.48 0.21
C PHE A 132 -3.24 2.08 -1.14
N PRO A 133 -2.51 1.77 -2.22
CA PRO A 133 -2.88 2.15 -3.57
C PRO A 133 -4.28 1.59 -3.93
N PRO A 134 -5.28 2.45 -4.15
CA PRO A 134 -6.66 2.00 -4.37
C PRO A 134 -6.92 1.71 -5.86
N SER A 135 -5.98 1.13 -6.58
CA SER A 135 -5.98 1.05 -8.05
C SER A 135 -7.26 0.44 -8.62
N MET A 136 -7.78 -0.64 -8.02
CA MET A 136 -9.07 -1.23 -8.45
C MET A 136 -10.26 -0.30 -8.19
N GLY A 137 -10.22 0.46 -7.08
CA GLY A 137 -11.24 1.47 -6.78
C GLY A 137 -11.21 2.64 -7.77
N LEU A 138 -10.01 3.05 -8.20
CA LEU A 138 -9.85 4.08 -9.23
C LEU A 138 -10.40 3.61 -10.58
N SER A 139 -10.16 2.35 -10.97
CA SER A 139 -10.77 1.76 -12.17
C SER A 139 -12.30 1.72 -12.09
N LEU A 140 -12.87 1.46 -10.92
CA LEU A 140 -14.32 1.54 -10.71
C LEU A 140 -14.83 2.98 -10.91
N LEU A 141 -14.15 3.97 -10.33
CA LEU A 141 -14.50 5.38 -10.47
C LEU A 141 -14.43 5.86 -11.94
N LEU A 142 -13.46 5.38 -12.71
CA LEU A 142 -13.36 5.68 -14.14
C LEU A 142 -14.55 5.09 -14.94
N ARG A 143 -14.95 3.85 -14.64
CA ARG A 143 -16.14 3.22 -15.24
C ARG A 143 -17.43 3.95 -14.86
N HIS A 144 -17.55 4.35 -13.60
CA HIS A 144 -18.67 5.15 -13.12
C HIS A 144 -18.72 6.51 -13.84
N HIS A 145 -17.58 7.19 -13.99
CA HIS A 145 -17.50 8.44 -14.78
C HIS A 145 -17.94 8.20 -16.23
N HIS A 146 -17.43 7.16 -16.87
CA HIS A 146 -17.77 6.84 -18.27
C HIS A 146 -19.26 6.58 -18.46
N ARG A 147 -19.91 5.86 -17.53
CA ARG A 147 -21.34 5.52 -17.58
C ARG A 147 -22.25 6.70 -17.27
N THR A 148 -21.88 7.53 -16.29
CA THR A 148 -22.79 8.54 -15.70
C THR A 148 -22.43 10.00 -16.06
N GLY A 149 -21.23 10.26 -16.56
CA GLY A 149 -20.69 11.61 -16.75
C GLY A 149 -20.25 12.28 -15.43
N ASN A 150 -20.20 11.56 -14.31
CA ASN A 150 -19.82 12.14 -13.01
C ASN A 150 -18.37 12.62 -13.02
N ALA A 151 -18.17 13.94 -13.15
CA ALA A 151 -16.86 14.56 -13.20
C ALA A 151 -16.04 14.36 -11.90
N ASN A 152 -16.71 14.24 -10.75
CA ASN A 152 -16.02 14.09 -9.46
C ASN A 152 -15.27 12.77 -9.37
N SER A 153 -15.81 11.69 -9.93
CA SER A 153 -15.14 10.39 -10.01
C SER A 153 -13.81 10.49 -10.78
N LEU A 154 -13.78 11.23 -11.89
CA LEU A 154 -12.54 11.45 -12.66
C LEU A 154 -11.55 12.33 -11.88
N ILE A 155 -12.01 13.43 -11.25
CA ILE A 155 -11.17 14.33 -10.45
C ILE A 155 -10.51 13.57 -9.28
N ILE A 156 -11.27 12.76 -8.56
CA ILE A 156 -10.74 11.93 -7.46
C ILE A 156 -9.65 10.99 -7.98
N THR A 157 -9.90 10.34 -9.12
CA THR A 157 -8.94 9.41 -9.73
C THR A 157 -7.65 10.13 -10.14
N GLU A 158 -7.74 11.22 -10.91
CA GLU A 158 -6.57 11.98 -11.36
C GLU A 158 -5.72 12.47 -10.19
N ASN A 159 -6.36 13.07 -9.19
CA ASN A 159 -5.66 13.61 -8.04
C ASN A 159 -4.99 12.52 -7.20
N THR A 160 -5.64 11.36 -7.04
CA THR A 160 -5.08 10.23 -6.30
C THR A 160 -3.85 9.65 -7.02
N LEU A 161 -3.94 9.43 -8.34
CA LEU A 161 -2.82 8.94 -9.14
C LEU A 161 -1.61 9.90 -9.08
N LYS A 162 -1.85 11.21 -9.18
CA LYS A 162 -0.80 12.23 -9.08
C LYS A 162 -0.18 12.27 -7.68
N ALA A 163 -0.99 12.19 -6.62
CA ALA A 163 -0.50 12.21 -5.26
C ALA A 163 0.42 11.01 -4.97
N MET A 164 0.08 9.83 -5.48
CA MET A 164 0.95 8.66 -5.39
C MET A 164 2.22 8.81 -6.23
N LYS A 165 2.10 9.25 -7.50
CA LYS A 165 3.26 9.42 -8.41
C LYS A 165 4.27 10.44 -7.88
N PHE A 166 3.82 11.53 -7.25
CA PHE A 166 4.69 12.58 -6.74
C PHE A 166 5.07 12.38 -5.26
N GLY A 167 4.40 11.47 -4.54
CA GLY A 167 4.72 11.11 -3.18
C GLY A 167 5.99 10.29 -3.04
N GLY A 168 6.43 10.10 -1.80
CA GLY A 168 7.56 9.20 -1.50
C GLY A 168 7.21 7.71 -1.62
N ILE A 169 5.93 7.36 -1.76
CA ILE A 169 5.49 6.00 -2.07
C ILE A 169 5.93 5.54 -3.48
N TYR A 170 6.20 6.48 -4.38
CA TYR A 170 6.77 6.21 -5.70
C TYR A 170 8.27 6.49 -5.67
N ASP A 171 9.09 5.56 -6.11
CA ASP A 171 10.53 5.76 -6.24
C ASP A 171 10.82 6.73 -7.38
N GLN A 172 11.25 7.94 -7.02
CA GLN A 172 11.44 9.04 -7.97
C GLN A 172 12.66 8.85 -8.88
N ILE A 173 13.56 7.93 -8.55
CA ILE A 173 14.79 7.64 -9.31
C ILE A 173 14.64 6.34 -10.09
N GLY A 174 14.51 5.23 -9.39
CA GLY A 174 14.43 3.89 -9.99
C GLY A 174 13.08 3.58 -10.62
N GLY A 175 12.02 4.27 -10.22
CA GLY A 175 10.65 3.93 -10.58
C GLY A 175 10.05 2.86 -9.68
N GLY A 176 8.80 2.55 -9.94
CA GLY A 176 8.05 1.59 -9.15
C GLY A 176 7.32 2.21 -7.95
N LEU A 177 6.18 1.62 -7.65
CA LEU A 177 5.31 1.99 -6.53
C LEU A 177 5.56 1.03 -5.38
N SER A 178 5.78 1.56 -4.18
CA SER A 178 5.84 0.77 -2.95
C SER A 178 4.46 0.29 -2.53
N ARG A 179 4.41 -0.77 -1.73
CA ARG A 179 3.19 -1.49 -1.38
C ARG A 179 2.11 -0.64 -0.71
N TYR A 180 2.50 0.20 0.25
CA TYR A 180 1.60 1.16 0.92
C TYR A 180 2.41 2.28 1.58
N SER A 181 1.72 3.40 1.86
CA SER A 181 2.27 4.46 2.71
C SER A 181 1.91 4.21 4.17
N THR A 182 2.88 4.36 5.07
CA THR A 182 2.68 4.27 6.52
C THR A 182 2.06 5.54 7.11
N ASP A 183 1.93 6.57 6.29
CA ASP A 183 1.27 7.83 6.62
C ASP A 183 0.16 8.18 5.61
N TYR A 184 -0.69 9.14 5.97
CA TYR A 184 -1.79 9.58 5.10
C TYR A 184 -1.37 10.59 4.01
N LYS A 185 -0.06 10.97 3.93
CA LYS A 185 0.47 11.97 2.99
C LYS A 185 1.16 11.36 1.77
N TRP A 186 1.20 10.04 1.66
CA TRP A 186 1.94 9.32 0.64
C TRP A 186 3.47 9.53 0.70
N LEU A 187 4.01 9.90 1.88
CA LEU A 187 5.42 10.27 2.02
C LEU A 187 6.31 9.11 2.45
N VAL A 188 5.97 8.44 3.56
CA VAL A 188 6.80 7.37 4.13
C VAL A 188 6.23 6.02 3.71
N PRO A 189 6.84 5.31 2.74
CA PRO A 189 6.36 4.01 2.33
C PRO A 189 6.81 2.89 3.29
N HIS A 190 6.12 1.76 3.24
CA HIS A 190 6.73 0.46 3.45
C HIS A 190 7.44 0.12 2.14
N PHE A 191 8.76 0.01 2.15
CA PHE A 191 9.59 0.08 0.95
C PHE A 191 9.52 -1.15 0.02
N GLU A 192 8.81 -2.20 0.41
CA GLU A 192 8.53 -3.35 -0.45
C GLU A 192 7.77 -2.92 -1.71
N LYS A 193 8.16 -3.43 -2.89
CA LYS A 193 7.46 -3.19 -4.15
C LYS A 193 6.86 -4.49 -4.67
N MET A 194 5.54 -4.54 -4.83
CA MET A 194 4.83 -5.72 -5.32
C MET A 194 4.51 -5.59 -6.79
N LEU A 195 4.67 -6.67 -7.54
CA LEU A 195 4.31 -6.68 -8.97
C LEU A 195 2.84 -6.35 -9.19
N TYR A 196 1.94 -6.93 -8.38
CA TYR A 196 0.50 -6.71 -8.55
C TYR A 196 0.07 -5.25 -8.30
N ASP A 197 0.68 -4.55 -7.33
CA ASP A 197 0.41 -3.14 -7.09
C ASP A 197 0.85 -2.28 -8.28
N ASN A 198 2.03 -2.56 -8.81
CA ASN A 198 2.59 -1.86 -9.97
C ASN A 198 1.77 -2.13 -11.24
N ALA A 199 1.34 -3.37 -11.47
CA ALA A 199 0.50 -3.73 -12.61
C ALA A 199 -0.88 -3.06 -12.55
N LEU A 200 -1.54 -3.07 -11.39
CA LEU A 200 -2.84 -2.43 -11.20
C LEU A 200 -2.75 -0.90 -11.30
N PHE A 201 -1.67 -0.31 -10.78
CA PHE A 201 -1.43 1.12 -10.89
C PHE A 201 -1.20 1.53 -12.34
N THR A 202 -0.40 0.76 -13.10
CA THR A 202 -0.22 0.96 -14.55
C THR A 202 -1.55 0.91 -15.28
N THR A 203 -2.40 -0.07 -14.97
CA THR A 203 -3.74 -0.20 -15.57
C THR A 203 -4.57 1.06 -15.30
N ALA A 204 -4.62 1.53 -14.05
CA ALA A 204 -5.36 2.74 -13.69
C ALA A 204 -4.84 4.00 -14.42
N LEU A 205 -3.52 4.11 -14.61
CA LEU A 205 -2.90 5.20 -15.38
C LEU A 205 -3.31 5.18 -16.86
N ILE A 206 -3.25 3.99 -17.49
CA ILE A 206 -3.64 3.81 -18.90
C ILE A 206 -5.13 4.11 -19.08
N GLU A 207 -5.99 3.57 -18.23
CA GLU A 207 -7.43 3.83 -18.28
C GLU A 207 -7.74 5.33 -18.10
N THR A 208 -7.02 6.01 -17.19
CA THR A 208 -7.16 7.46 -16.99
C THR A 208 -6.76 8.23 -18.25
N TYR A 209 -5.63 7.86 -18.88
CA TYR A 209 -5.24 8.46 -20.16
C TYR A 209 -6.27 8.23 -21.26
N GLN A 210 -6.84 7.04 -21.35
CA GLN A 210 -7.88 6.73 -22.33
C GLN A 210 -9.12 7.62 -22.17
N VAL A 211 -9.46 7.99 -20.94
CA VAL A 211 -10.62 8.85 -20.63
C VAL A 211 -10.32 10.33 -20.89
N ASN A 212 -9.17 10.84 -20.43
CA ASN A 212 -8.90 12.29 -20.39
C ASN A 212 -7.89 12.80 -21.44
N ARG A 213 -7.15 11.90 -22.09
CA ARG A 213 -6.10 12.18 -23.10
C ARG A 213 -4.97 13.10 -22.59
N LYS A 214 -4.74 13.15 -21.27
CA LYS A 214 -3.62 13.92 -20.70
C LYS A 214 -2.35 13.10 -20.76
N GLU A 215 -1.37 13.54 -21.57
CA GLU A 215 -0.10 12.84 -21.80
C GLU A 215 0.70 12.52 -20.54
N GLU A 216 0.50 13.29 -19.47
CA GLU A 216 1.17 13.01 -18.20
C GLU A 216 0.88 11.60 -17.66
N PHE A 217 -0.35 11.08 -17.81
CA PHE A 217 -0.70 9.72 -17.36
C PHE A 217 -0.09 8.63 -18.24
N ALA A 218 0.01 8.88 -19.54
CA ALA A 218 0.75 7.99 -20.44
C ALA A 218 2.25 7.96 -20.10
N GLY A 219 2.83 9.13 -19.79
CA GLY A 219 4.21 9.23 -19.32
C GLY A 219 4.44 8.47 -18.01
N PHE A 220 3.54 8.59 -17.03
CA PHE A 220 3.63 7.86 -15.77
C PHE A 220 3.53 6.34 -15.96
N ALA A 221 2.63 5.88 -16.85
CA ALA A 221 2.51 4.46 -17.18
C ALA A 221 3.78 3.93 -17.85
N ASN A 222 4.37 4.70 -18.77
CA ASN A 222 5.61 4.32 -19.46
C ASN A 222 6.80 4.23 -18.48
N ASP A 223 6.97 5.19 -17.58
CA ASP A 223 7.99 5.13 -16.52
C ASP A 223 7.87 3.84 -15.69
N LEU A 224 6.64 3.45 -15.36
CA LEU A 224 6.38 2.28 -14.54
C LEU A 224 6.61 0.97 -15.31
N LEU A 225 6.23 0.92 -16.57
CA LEU A 225 6.52 -0.23 -17.44
C LEU A 225 8.03 -0.42 -17.64
N GLN A 226 8.79 0.67 -17.78
CA GLN A 226 10.25 0.60 -17.86
C GLN A 226 10.87 0.03 -16.56
N TYR A 227 10.35 0.40 -15.38
CA TYR A 227 10.76 -0.19 -14.12
C TYR A 227 10.46 -1.70 -14.09
N ILE A 228 9.24 -2.12 -14.45
CA ILE A 228 8.86 -3.54 -14.46
C ILE A 228 9.75 -4.35 -15.41
N ASP A 229 10.00 -3.82 -16.60
CA ASP A 229 10.86 -4.49 -17.59
C ASP A 229 12.31 -4.63 -17.12
N ARG A 230 12.86 -3.58 -16.52
CA ARG A 230 14.26 -3.54 -16.06
C ARG A 230 14.49 -4.36 -14.79
N ASP A 231 13.65 -4.19 -13.77
CA ASP A 231 13.93 -4.66 -12.39
C ASP A 231 13.08 -5.86 -11.99
N MET A 232 11.84 -5.93 -12.47
CA MET A 232 10.92 -7.02 -12.11
C MET A 232 10.82 -8.13 -13.14
N THR A 233 11.64 -8.10 -14.19
CA THR A 233 11.65 -9.11 -15.26
C THR A 233 12.96 -9.89 -15.22
N SER A 234 12.87 -11.22 -15.15
CA SER A 234 14.03 -12.12 -15.19
C SER A 234 14.60 -12.21 -16.61
N LYS A 235 15.84 -12.68 -16.74
CA LYS A 235 16.49 -12.90 -18.04
C LYS A 235 15.74 -13.90 -18.93
N ASP A 236 14.95 -14.78 -18.32
CA ASP A 236 14.14 -15.77 -19.01
C ASP A 236 12.72 -15.27 -19.36
N GLY A 237 12.44 -13.98 -19.10
CA GLY A 237 11.16 -13.31 -19.39
C GLY A 237 10.04 -13.57 -18.37
N ALA A 238 10.33 -14.21 -17.25
CA ALA A 238 9.38 -14.32 -16.14
C ALA A 238 9.44 -13.10 -15.23
N PHE A 239 8.34 -12.76 -14.58
CA PHE A 239 8.29 -11.65 -13.64
C PHE A 239 8.60 -12.12 -12.22
N PHE A 240 9.36 -11.31 -11.48
CA PHE A 240 9.47 -11.42 -10.04
C PHE A 240 8.19 -10.91 -9.37
N SER A 241 7.79 -11.52 -8.26
CA SER A 241 6.55 -11.14 -7.55
C SER A 241 6.71 -9.88 -6.69
N ALA A 242 7.92 -9.64 -6.19
CA ALA A 242 8.21 -8.53 -5.28
C ALA A 242 9.71 -8.17 -5.27
N GLU A 243 9.99 -6.93 -4.83
CA GLU A 243 11.30 -6.49 -4.33
C GLU A 243 11.21 -6.31 -2.82
N ASP A 244 12.23 -6.77 -2.09
CA ASP A 244 12.31 -6.66 -0.64
C ASP A 244 12.43 -5.19 -0.20
N ALA A 245 11.78 -4.86 0.91
CA ALA A 245 11.91 -3.56 1.57
C ALA A 245 13.30 -3.35 2.18
N ASP A 246 13.98 -4.44 2.55
CA ASP A 246 15.24 -4.43 3.26
C ASP A 246 16.44 -4.48 2.31
N SER A 247 17.42 -3.62 2.59
CA SER A 247 18.76 -3.72 2.01
C SER A 247 19.78 -3.83 3.13
N GLU A 248 20.64 -4.86 3.08
CA GLU A 248 21.64 -5.13 4.13
C GLU A 248 21.01 -5.21 5.55
N GLY A 249 19.78 -5.76 5.65
CA GLY A 249 19.06 -5.93 6.90
C GLY A 249 18.47 -4.64 7.49
N VAL A 250 18.34 -3.57 6.68
CA VAL A 250 17.74 -2.30 7.08
C VAL A 250 16.68 -1.89 6.08
N GLU A 251 15.45 -1.71 6.56
CA GLU A 251 14.32 -1.30 5.72
C GLU A 251 14.57 0.10 5.12
N GLY A 252 14.34 0.22 3.82
CA GLY A 252 14.42 1.46 3.09
C GLY A 252 15.84 2.00 2.83
N LYS A 253 16.90 1.33 3.29
CA LYS A 253 18.28 1.81 3.17
C LYS A 253 18.66 2.19 1.74
N PHE A 254 18.22 1.43 0.76
CA PHE A 254 18.49 1.66 -0.66
C PHE A 254 17.78 2.92 -1.21
N TYR A 255 16.65 3.31 -0.64
CA TYR A 255 15.76 4.34 -1.19
C TYR A 255 15.89 5.71 -0.53
N VAL A 256 16.68 5.83 0.54
CA VAL A 256 16.81 7.08 1.31
C VAL A 256 18.18 7.69 1.19
N TRP A 257 18.24 9.01 1.11
CA TRP A 257 19.45 9.78 0.75
C TRP A 257 19.74 10.86 1.77
N SER A 258 20.99 11.02 2.15
CA SER A 258 21.43 12.28 2.76
C SER A 258 21.64 13.35 1.68
N LYS A 259 21.58 14.60 2.08
CA LYS A 259 21.86 15.70 1.16
C LYS A 259 23.30 15.64 0.65
N GLU A 260 24.24 15.28 1.52
CA GLU A 260 25.68 15.14 1.21
C GLU A 260 25.93 14.03 0.19
N GLU A 261 25.24 12.89 0.29
CA GLU A 261 25.33 11.81 -0.70
C GLU A 261 24.91 12.31 -2.09
N ILE A 262 23.79 13.02 -2.18
CA ILE A 262 23.27 13.60 -3.43
C ILE A 262 24.26 14.63 -4.00
N GLU A 263 24.80 15.55 -3.18
CA GLU A 263 25.78 16.55 -3.62
C GLU A 263 27.07 15.91 -4.12
N LYS A 264 27.52 14.85 -3.46
CA LYS A 264 28.73 14.11 -3.83
C LYS A 264 28.58 13.38 -5.17
N ILE A 265 27.43 12.72 -5.39
CA ILE A 265 27.16 11.94 -6.60
C ILE A 265 26.92 12.85 -7.80
N LEU A 266 26.05 13.84 -7.63
CA LEU A 266 25.58 14.67 -8.74
C LEU A 266 26.54 15.81 -9.09
N GLY A 267 27.38 16.25 -8.13
CA GLY A 267 28.17 17.46 -8.24
C GLY A 267 27.31 18.72 -8.12
N ARG A 268 27.96 19.87 -7.92
CA ARG A 268 27.30 21.11 -7.52
C ARG A 268 26.19 21.58 -8.47
N LYS A 269 26.40 21.48 -9.78
CA LYS A 269 25.45 21.97 -10.79
C LYS A 269 24.18 21.15 -10.80
N THR A 270 24.28 19.85 -10.98
CA THR A 270 23.13 18.94 -11.07
C THR A 270 22.39 18.83 -9.72
N ALA A 271 23.14 18.81 -8.61
CA ALA A 271 22.56 18.83 -7.26
C ALA A 271 21.71 20.09 -6.99
N SER A 272 22.09 21.27 -7.54
CA SER A 272 21.31 22.50 -7.38
C SER A 272 19.94 22.45 -8.05
N VAL A 273 19.71 21.51 -8.95
CA VAL A 273 18.41 21.22 -9.59
C VAL A 273 17.66 20.12 -8.83
N ALA A 274 18.32 18.99 -8.56
CA ALA A 274 17.70 17.81 -7.96
C ALA A 274 17.24 18.06 -6.50
N ILE A 275 18.05 18.73 -5.69
CA ILE A 275 17.76 19.01 -4.27
C ILE A 275 16.44 19.76 -4.09
N PRO A 276 16.19 20.91 -4.71
CA PRO A 276 14.92 21.63 -4.56
C PRO A 276 13.76 20.92 -5.24
N PHE A 277 13.99 20.18 -6.31
CA PHE A 277 12.92 19.46 -7.02
C PHE A 277 12.39 18.26 -6.23
N TYR A 278 13.29 17.42 -5.71
CA TYR A 278 12.94 16.27 -4.88
C TYR A 278 12.75 16.61 -3.39
N ASN A 279 12.65 17.89 -3.07
CA ASN A 279 12.37 18.38 -1.72
C ASN A 279 13.36 17.86 -0.65
N VAL A 280 14.64 17.77 -1.02
CA VAL A 280 15.73 17.31 -0.14
C VAL A 280 16.10 18.41 0.84
N THR A 281 16.25 18.05 2.11
CA THR A 281 16.65 18.97 3.18
C THR A 281 17.85 18.43 3.96
N GLN A 282 18.55 19.30 4.67
CA GLN A 282 19.67 18.92 5.52
C GLN A 282 19.23 18.01 6.68
N LYS A 283 18.05 18.28 7.26
CA LYS A 283 17.51 17.51 8.38
C LYS A 283 16.99 16.13 7.96
N GLY A 284 16.62 15.99 6.68
CA GLY A 284 15.88 14.84 6.20
C GLY A 284 14.39 14.86 6.59
N ASN A 285 13.64 13.91 6.03
CA ASN A 285 12.23 13.69 6.32
C ASN A 285 11.94 12.28 6.84
N PHE A 286 12.97 11.44 6.94
CA PHE A 286 12.91 10.08 7.45
C PHE A 286 14.26 9.70 8.07
N GLU A 287 14.31 9.50 9.39
CA GLU A 287 15.49 9.05 10.16
C GLU A 287 16.81 9.80 9.83
N GLY A 288 16.73 11.11 9.61
CA GLY A 288 17.89 11.95 9.25
C GLY A 288 18.30 11.91 7.78
N LYS A 289 17.62 11.11 6.97
CA LYS A 289 17.75 11.03 5.52
C LYS A 289 16.50 11.55 4.80
N ASN A 290 16.49 11.53 3.48
CA ASN A 290 15.40 12.03 2.66
C ASN A 290 14.81 10.90 1.82
N ILE A 291 13.53 10.70 1.94
CA ILE A 291 12.69 10.07 0.93
C ILE A 291 12.38 11.13 -0.11
N LEU A 292 12.72 10.85 -1.36
CA LEU A 292 12.53 11.79 -2.47
C LEU A 292 11.05 11.89 -2.84
N HIS A 293 10.54 13.10 -2.97
CA HIS A 293 9.16 13.37 -3.36
C HIS A 293 9.03 14.74 -4.01
N ILE A 294 7.99 14.96 -4.80
CA ILE A 294 7.80 16.16 -5.61
C ILE A 294 6.61 16.94 -5.06
N LYS A 295 6.85 18.18 -4.60
CA LYS A 295 5.79 19.08 -4.10
C LYS A 295 5.44 20.20 -5.06
N ARG A 296 6.34 20.53 -5.96
CA ARG A 296 6.22 21.66 -6.90
C ARG A 296 6.55 21.18 -8.31
N ASN A 297 5.82 21.67 -9.29
CA ASN A 297 6.12 21.34 -10.67
C ASN A 297 7.49 21.89 -11.12
N SER A 298 8.04 21.29 -12.16
CA SER A 298 9.36 21.61 -12.69
C SER A 298 9.51 23.06 -13.15
N GLU A 299 8.45 23.66 -13.70
CA GLU A 299 8.46 25.07 -14.13
C GLU A 299 8.64 26.01 -12.93
N THR A 300 7.90 25.76 -11.85
CA THR A 300 8.00 26.54 -10.62
C THR A 300 9.40 26.47 -10.03
N VAL A 301 9.96 25.26 -9.92
CA VAL A 301 11.31 25.09 -9.36
C VAL A 301 12.36 25.70 -10.27
N ALA A 302 12.27 25.52 -11.59
CA ALA A 302 13.19 26.15 -12.56
C ALA A 302 13.20 27.68 -12.41
N LYS A 303 12.02 28.29 -12.29
CA LYS A 303 11.87 29.76 -12.10
C LYS A 303 12.50 30.22 -10.77
N GLU A 304 12.27 29.47 -9.68
CA GLU A 304 12.82 29.79 -8.35
C GLU A 304 14.36 29.78 -8.32
N ILE A 305 14.99 28.85 -9.05
CA ILE A 305 16.45 28.78 -9.14
C ILE A 305 17.04 29.60 -10.29
N GLY A 306 16.20 30.34 -11.02
CA GLY A 306 16.65 31.21 -12.13
C GLY A 306 17.15 30.49 -13.37
N MET A 307 16.65 29.25 -13.62
CA MET A 307 17.05 28.42 -14.75
C MET A 307 15.96 28.35 -15.83
N ASN A 308 16.35 28.28 -17.11
CA ASN A 308 15.41 27.99 -18.19
C ASN A 308 14.81 26.59 -17.99
N HIS A 309 13.49 26.45 -18.21
CA HIS A 309 12.78 25.18 -17.97
C HIS A 309 13.32 24.00 -18.81
N GLY A 310 13.70 24.26 -20.08
CA GLY A 310 14.30 23.22 -20.94
C GLY A 310 15.64 22.72 -20.43
N ASP A 311 16.50 23.64 -19.93
CA ASP A 311 17.79 23.30 -19.34
C ASP A 311 17.62 22.60 -17.99
N PHE A 312 16.61 23.02 -17.19
CA PHE A 312 16.23 22.36 -15.96
C PHE A 312 15.85 20.89 -16.18
N LEU A 313 15.02 20.61 -17.18
CA LEU A 313 14.60 19.23 -17.50
C LEU A 313 15.78 18.36 -17.95
N LYS A 314 16.72 18.90 -18.73
CA LYS A 314 17.95 18.19 -19.12
C LYS A 314 18.84 17.86 -17.93
N GLU A 315 19.05 18.81 -17.01
CA GLU A 315 19.84 18.58 -15.79
C GLU A 315 19.12 17.57 -14.86
N LEU A 316 17.80 17.62 -14.77
CA LEU A 316 17.01 16.67 -13.98
C LEU A 316 17.12 15.26 -14.56
N GLN A 317 17.05 15.12 -15.88
CA GLN A 317 17.26 13.84 -16.56
C GLN A 317 18.68 13.30 -16.28
N SER A 318 19.70 14.15 -16.40
CA SER A 318 21.08 13.78 -16.06
C SER A 318 21.25 13.39 -14.59
N ALA A 319 20.46 13.98 -13.68
CA ALA A 319 20.47 13.60 -12.26
C ALA A 319 19.92 12.18 -12.03
N ARG A 320 18.92 11.78 -12.80
CA ARG A 320 18.32 10.44 -12.69
C ARG A 320 19.20 9.33 -13.27
N GLU A 321 20.06 9.66 -14.22
CA GLU A 321 20.96 8.71 -14.90
C GLU A 321 22.28 8.44 -14.15
N LYS A 322 22.60 9.26 -13.17
CA LYS A 322 23.79 9.12 -12.30
C LYS A 322 23.49 8.30 -11.06
#